data_971f4f14515e7fe2b976ef59e05e3e5e
#
_entry.id   971f4f14515e7fe2b976ef59e05e3e5e
#
_cell.length_a   1.000
_cell.length_b   1.000
_cell.length_c   1.000
_cell.angle_alpha   90.00
_cell.angle_beta   90.00
_cell.angle_gamma   90.00
#
_symmetry.space_group_name_H-M   'P 1'
#
loop_
_entity.id
_entity.type
_entity.pdbx_description
1 polymer ?
#
loop_
_entity_poly.entity_id
_entity_poly.type
_entity_poly.pdbx_seq_one_letter_code
_entity_poly.pdbx_strand_id
1 'polypeptide(L)'
;MTLCTRYILSTTLISIVGIAAAHAATDGTAADSVVSPLPADTTVCTGPAQSKFGQRLDKWTSSRLYQMTSIGVPLIVGGLIVKGEDTHFRNLRNDYLPEFRNRTDNYIQLVPAAVLLGLKTAGVKGRSSWGRMLVSDAFSAAIMGGVVKGLKHTTNVMRPDGADNHSFPSGHTATAFMTATMLTKEYGHKSPWIGIGAYTAASATGIMRVVNNKHWLSDVMTGAGIGILSTELGYFIADAIFKDKGINALPTQRQYDMMDKPSFVSLYVGVNIPLSKYDIDESAEFKTSSGSSAGVEGAYFFNPYIGIGGRFAVSNTQIVVNGDKAEDNTFDAMTACGGAYLSYPLSRRWLIGSKLLSGFIHYPHLTLSEHDISVRNGVCFGSGLSATFKAHDSYGMRFFVDYNLQPSHNKDSGEWMNVLTGGISFAVMLH
;
A
#
# COMPACT_ATOMS: atom_id res chain seq x y z
N MET A 1 18.32 19.01 12.20
CA MET A 1 17.57 17.83 12.72
C MET A 1 18.56 16.97 13.49
N THR A 2 18.36 16.81 14.80
CA THR A 2 19.31 16.09 15.66
C THR A 2 19.33 14.59 15.36
N LEU A 3 20.50 13.95 15.48
CA LEU A 3 20.70 12.50 15.26
C LEU A 3 19.63 11.62 15.94
N CYS A 4 19.08 12.06 17.06
CA CYS A 4 18.08 11.33 17.84
C CYS A 4 16.74 11.17 17.09
N THR A 5 16.29 12.17 16.35
CA THR A 5 15.03 12.11 15.58
C THR A 5 15.17 11.21 14.35
N ARG A 6 16.36 11.13 13.76
CA ARG A 6 16.67 10.24 12.63
C ARG A 6 16.68 8.77 13.03
N TYR A 7 17.16 8.45 14.23
CA TYR A 7 17.14 7.08 14.77
C TYR A 7 15.73 6.61 15.15
N ILE A 8 14.89 7.50 15.66
CA ILE A 8 13.50 7.17 16.03
C ILE A 8 12.67 6.82 14.76
N LEU A 9 12.84 7.56 13.65
CA LEU A 9 12.10 7.25 12.42
C LEU A 9 12.54 5.92 11.80
N SER A 10 13.84 5.60 11.77
CA SER A 10 14.32 4.35 11.18
C SER A 10 13.96 3.13 12.03
N THR A 11 14.00 3.24 13.37
CA THR A 11 13.61 2.16 14.27
C THR A 11 12.11 1.96 14.37
N THR A 12 11.30 3.04 14.26
CA THR A 12 9.84 2.94 14.30
C THR A 12 9.28 2.27 13.04
N LEU A 13 9.81 2.57 11.84
CA LEU A 13 9.38 1.90 10.61
C LEU A 13 9.69 0.40 10.63
N ILE A 14 10.87 0.02 11.14
CA ILE A 14 11.28 -1.39 11.27
C ILE A 14 10.50 -2.10 12.38
N SER A 15 10.17 -1.41 13.47
CA SER A 15 9.45 -2.00 14.61
C SER A 15 7.96 -2.24 14.30
N ILE A 16 7.31 -1.37 13.53
CA ILE A 16 5.89 -1.57 13.14
C ILE A 16 5.73 -2.78 12.22
N VAL A 17 6.69 -3.01 11.32
CA VAL A 17 6.71 -4.22 10.48
C VAL A 17 7.03 -5.48 11.31
N GLY A 18 7.85 -5.35 12.36
CA GLY A 18 8.23 -6.45 13.28
C GLY A 18 7.12 -6.86 14.26
N ILE A 19 6.32 -5.90 14.77
CA ILE A 19 5.24 -6.17 15.72
C ILE A 19 4.08 -6.92 15.07
N ALA A 20 3.77 -6.63 13.81
CA ALA A 20 2.77 -7.39 13.07
C ALA A 20 3.17 -8.86 12.83
N ALA A 21 4.48 -9.15 12.78
CA ALA A 21 5.01 -10.51 12.63
C ALA A 21 5.12 -11.29 13.97
N ALA A 22 5.37 -10.60 15.09
CA ALA A 22 5.61 -11.22 16.39
C ALA A 22 4.34 -11.69 17.11
N HIS A 23 3.18 -11.06 16.88
CA HIS A 23 1.90 -11.51 17.46
C HIS A 23 1.32 -12.77 16.80
N ALA A 24 1.85 -13.16 15.64
CA ALA A 24 1.41 -14.32 14.88
C ALA A 24 1.97 -15.67 15.37
N ALA A 25 2.93 -15.67 16.30
CA ALA A 25 3.70 -16.86 16.65
C ALA A 25 3.24 -17.58 17.94
N THR A 26 2.23 -17.10 18.66
CA THR A 26 1.92 -17.61 20.01
C THR A 26 0.64 -18.42 20.19
N ASP A 27 -0.19 -18.61 19.15
CA ASP A 27 -1.40 -19.44 19.26
C ASP A 27 -1.38 -20.62 18.26
N GLY A 28 -0.72 -21.70 18.68
CA GLY A 28 -0.66 -22.95 17.96
C GLY A 28 -0.77 -24.17 18.88
N THR A 29 -1.93 -24.41 19.48
CA THR A 29 -2.23 -25.71 20.06
C THR A 29 -3.34 -26.38 19.24
N ALA A 30 -2.94 -27.42 18.50
CA ALA A 30 -3.85 -28.32 17.82
C ALA A 30 -4.62 -29.15 18.86
N ALA A 31 -5.94 -29.10 18.81
CA ALA A 31 -6.80 -30.09 19.42
C ALA A 31 -7.57 -30.84 18.31
N ASP A 32 -7.21 -32.10 18.15
CA ASP A 32 -7.98 -33.07 17.38
C ASP A 32 -9.39 -33.21 18.01
N SER A 33 -10.42 -32.82 17.28
CA SER A 33 -11.79 -33.12 17.65
C SER A 33 -12.55 -33.85 16.53
N VAL A 34 -12.87 -35.08 16.80
CA VAL A 34 -13.73 -35.96 16.03
C VAL A 34 -15.10 -35.28 15.78
N VAL A 35 -15.41 -35.08 14.50
CA VAL A 35 -16.69 -34.50 14.07
C VAL A 35 -17.74 -35.59 14.00
N SER A 36 -18.69 -35.56 14.92
CA SER A 36 -20.00 -36.23 14.77
C SER A 36 -20.91 -35.37 13.89
N PRO A 37 -21.75 -35.97 13.04
CA PRO A 37 -22.68 -35.19 12.21
C PRO A 37 -23.84 -34.67 13.08
N LEU A 38 -23.93 -33.36 13.21
CA LEU A 38 -25.08 -32.68 13.80
C LEU A 38 -26.20 -32.49 12.78
N PRO A 39 -27.49 -32.55 13.18
CA PRO A 39 -28.61 -32.38 12.27
C PRO A 39 -28.69 -30.94 11.75
N ALA A 40 -29.09 -30.83 10.48
CA ALA A 40 -29.29 -29.59 9.78
C ALA A 40 -30.44 -28.78 10.39
N ASP A 41 -30.11 -27.89 11.30
CA ASP A 41 -30.97 -26.75 11.62
C ASP A 41 -30.18 -25.48 11.31
N THR A 42 -30.23 -25.11 10.02
CA THR A 42 -29.60 -23.92 9.48
C THR A 42 -30.43 -22.70 9.89
N THR A 43 -30.21 -22.17 11.07
CA THR A 43 -30.47 -20.75 11.32
C THR A 43 -29.51 -19.96 10.45
N VAL A 44 -29.96 -19.63 9.25
CA VAL A 44 -29.34 -18.63 8.39
C VAL A 44 -29.32 -17.33 9.19
N CYS A 45 -28.17 -16.97 9.73
CA CYS A 45 -27.94 -15.62 10.21
C CYS A 45 -28.12 -14.69 9.00
N THR A 46 -29.33 -14.13 8.88
CA THR A 46 -29.63 -13.10 7.88
C THR A 46 -28.86 -11.85 8.28
N GLY A 47 -27.66 -11.72 7.75
CA GLY A 47 -26.96 -10.42 7.69
C GLY A 47 -27.86 -9.42 6.95
N PRO A 48 -27.63 -8.11 7.10
CA PRO A 48 -28.47 -7.09 6.50
C PRO A 48 -28.64 -7.36 5.01
N ALA A 49 -29.91 -7.33 4.55
CA ALA A 49 -30.27 -7.68 3.18
C ALA A 49 -29.47 -6.82 2.20
N GLN A 50 -28.63 -7.47 1.41
CA GLN A 50 -27.80 -6.79 0.42
C GLN A 50 -28.68 -6.01 -0.57
N SER A 51 -28.34 -4.76 -0.81
CA SER A 51 -29.02 -3.94 -1.82
C SER A 51 -28.88 -4.56 -3.23
N LYS A 52 -29.81 -4.31 -4.12
CA LYS A 52 -29.73 -4.74 -5.53
C LYS A 52 -28.43 -4.26 -6.20
N PHE A 53 -27.92 -3.11 -5.80
CA PHE A 53 -26.63 -2.57 -6.25
C PHE A 53 -25.47 -3.44 -5.74
N GLY A 54 -25.45 -3.79 -4.47
CA GLY A 54 -24.42 -4.68 -3.89
C GLY A 54 -24.38 -6.05 -4.57
N GLN A 55 -25.54 -6.64 -4.87
CA GLN A 55 -25.61 -7.91 -5.60
C GLN A 55 -25.05 -7.83 -7.02
N ARG A 56 -25.32 -6.73 -7.75
CA ARG A 56 -24.73 -6.49 -9.08
C ARG A 56 -23.21 -6.28 -9.00
N LEU A 57 -22.75 -5.56 -8.00
CA LEU A 57 -21.34 -5.33 -7.75
C LEU A 57 -20.62 -6.64 -7.43
N ASP A 58 -21.20 -7.51 -6.59
CA ASP A 58 -20.64 -8.82 -6.28
C ASP A 58 -20.55 -9.72 -7.52
N LYS A 59 -21.60 -9.72 -8.38
CA LYS A 59 -21.56 -10.46 -9.63
C LYS A 59 -20.45 -10.00 -10.55
N TRP A 60 -20.25 -8.69 -10.67
CA TRP A 60 -19.18 -8.11 -11.50
C TRP A 60 -17.80 -8.42 -10.95
N THR A 61 -17.60 -8.22 -9.65
CA THR A 61 -16.32 -8.46 -8.96
C THR A 61 -15.99 -9.95 -8.82
N SER A 62 -16.96 -10.84 -9.01
CA SER A 62 -16.75 -12.30 -9.08
C SER A 62 -16.25 -12.77 -10.44
N SER A 63 -16.30 -11.93 -11.48
CA SER A 63 -15.80 -12.30 -12.79
C SER A 63 -14.30 -12.60 -12.75
N ARG A 64 -13.86 -13.63 -13.49
CA ARG A 64 -12.43 -14.03 -13.53
C ARG A 64 -11.53 -12.89 -14.00
N LEU A 65 -11.94 -12.15 -15.02
CA LEU A 65 -11.20 -11.01 -15.54
C LEU A 65 -11.00 -9.93 -14.46
N TYR A 66 -12.07 -9.59 -13.74
CA TYR A 66 -11.98 -8.61 -12.67
C TYR A 66 -11.01 -9.06 -11.56
N GLN A 67 -11.09 -10.32 -11.13
CA GLN A 67 -10.21 -10.85 -10.09
C GLN A 67 -8.73 -10.82 -10.50
N MET A 68 -8.43 -11.10 -11.77
CA MET A 68 -7.05 -11.06 -12.29
C MET A 68 -6.50 -9.64 -12.38
N THR A 69 -7.34 -8.64 -12.65
CA THR A 69 -6.90 -7.26 -12.97
C THR A 69 -7.07 -6.28 -11.83
N SER A 70 -7.91 -6.59 -10.85
CA SER A 70 -8.39 -5.68 -9.82
C SER A 70 -7.32 -5.05 -8.91
N ILE A 71 -6.13 -5.64 -8.82
CA ILE A 71 -5.00 -5.07 -8.07
C ILE A 71 -3.92 -4.57 -9.02
N GLY A 72 -3.51 -5.39 -9.97
CA GLY A 72 -2.38 -5.08 -10.83
C GLY A 72 -2.62 -3.86 -11.73
N VAL A 73 -3.83 -3.76 -12.32
CA VAL A 73 -4.17 -2.61 -13.17
C VAL A 73 -4.23 -1.30 -12.38
N PRO A 74 -4.93 -1.19 -11.23
CA PRO A 74 -4.89 0.03 -10.42
C PRO A 74 -3.49 0.43 -9.95
N LEU A 75 -2.61 -0.53 -9.64
CA LEU A 75 -1.22 -0.22 -9.28
C LEU A 75 -0.44 0.37 -10.45
N ILE A 76 -0.60 -0.16 -11.66
CA ILE A 76 0.03 0.39 -12.86
C ILE A 76 -0.51 1.79 -13.15
N VAL A 77 -1.83 1.97 -13.16
CA VAL A 77 -2.47 3.27 -13.40
C VAL A 77 -2.06 4.28 -12.33
N GLY A 78 -2.07 3.88 -11.06
CA GLY A 78 -1.59 4.72 -9.95
C GLY A 78 -0.12 5.11 -10.10
N GLY A 79 0.74 4.16 -10.51
CA GLY A 79 2.14 4.45 -10.81
C GLY A 79 2.31 5.46 -11.95
N LEU A 80 1.50 5.35 -13.02
CA LEU A 80 1.55 6.32 -14.12
C LEU A 80 1.05 7.72 -13.70
N ILE A 81 0.03 7.80 -12.85
CA ILE A 81 -0.46 9.07 -12.29
C ILE A 81 0.59 9.71 -11.40
N VAL A 82 1.19 8.93 -10.49
CA VAL A 82 2.21 9.42 -9.54
C VAL A 82 3.52 9.81 -10.22
N LYS A 83 3.75 9.39 -11.46
CA LYS A 83 4.99 9.69 -12.20
C LYS A 83 5.29 11.19 -12.29
N GLY A 84 4.28 12.03 -12.36
CA GLY A 84 4.42 13.50 -12.34
C GLY A 84 4.97 14.02 -11.00
N GLU A 85 4.77 13.27 -9.91
CA GLU A 85 5.13 13.65 -8.55
C GLU A 85 6.40 12.93 -8.04
N ASP A 86 7.06 12.13 -8.86
CA ASP A 86 8.24 11.33 -8.48
C ASP A 86 9.35 12.16 -7.84
N THR A 87 9.58 13.39 -8.36
CA THR A 87 10.58 14.30 -7.83
C THR A 87 10.24 14.74 -6.42
N HIS A 88 8.96 14.98 -6.11
CA HIS A 88 8.49 15.36 -4.79
C HIS A 88 8.73 14.25 -3.77
N PHE A 89 8.41 13.00 -4.12
CA PHE A 89 8.67 11.84 -3.27
C PHE A 89 10.16 11.60 -3.04
N ARG A 90 11.01 11.87 -4.07
CA ARG A 90 12.46 11.81 -3.92
C ARG A 90 12.96 12.89 -2.96
N ASN A 91 12.48 14.12 -3.07
CA ASN A 91 12.85 15.21 -2.19
C ASN A 91 12.44 14.88 -0.75
N LEU A 92 11.18 14.47 -0.53
CA LEU A 92 10.71 14.01 0.76
C LEU A 92 11.62 12.92 1.36
N ARG A 93 12.02 11.93 0.55
CA ARG A 93 12.99 10.91 0.98
C ARG A 93 14.33 11.51 1.36
N ASN A 94 14.85 12.45 0.56
CA ASN A 94 16.16 13.05 0.79
C ASN A 94 16.17 13.90 2.06
N ASP A 95 15.07 14.59 2.38
CA ASP A 95 14.95 15.44 3.56
C ASP A 95 14.94 14.61 4.85
N TYR A 96 14.28 13.45 4.83
CA TYR A 96 14.15 12.62 6.03
C TYR A 96 15.18 11.49 6.14
N LEU A 97 15.64 10.93 5.02
CA LEU A 97 16.51 9.75 4.98
C LEU A 97 17.69 9.89 3.98
N PRO A 98 18.49 10.98 4.01
CA PRO A 98 19.48 11.29 2.97
C PRO A 98 20.58 10.21 2.83
N GLU A 99 21.00 9.61 3.93
CA GLU A 99 22.14 8.66 3.98
C GLU A 99 21.71 7.19 4.00
N PHE A 100 20.40 6.91 3.89
CA PHE A 100 19.94 5.53 3.97
C PHE A 100 20.45 4.70 2.80
N ARG A 101 21.20 3.64 3.10
CA ARG A 101 21.69 2.65 2.12
C ARG A 101 21.62 1.26 2.74
N ASN A 102 20.79 0.39 2.21
CA ASN A 102 20.65 -0.98 2.67
C ASN A 102 20.44 -1.91 1.48
N ARG A 103 21.14 -3.06 1.46
CA ARG A 103 21.10 -4.03 0.35
C ARG A 103 20.20 -5.24 0.63
N THR A 104 19.48 -5.23 1.73
CA THR A 104 18.61 -6.35 2.16
C THR A 104 17.47 -6.61 1.16
N ASP A 105 17.05 -5.60 0.42
CA ASP A 105 16.06 -5.70 -0.66
C ASP A 105 16.45 -6.69 -1.77
N ASN A 106 17.75 -6.90 -2.01
CA ASN A 106 18.23 -7.91 -2.97
C ASN A 106 17.87 -9.34 -2.56
N TYR A 107 17.71 -9.59 -1.27
CA TYR A 107 17.39 -10.90 -0.70
C TYR A 107 15.90 -11.04 -0.38
N ILE A 108 15.30 -10.03 0.23
CA ILE A 108 13.88 -10.07 0.66
C ILE A 108 12.96 -10.34 -0.55
N GLN A 109 13.27 -9.83 -1.73
CA GLN A 109 12.49 -10.08 -2.96
C GLN A 109 12.32 -11.57 -3.30
N LEU A 110 13.24 -12.43 -2.85
CA LEU A 110 13.23 -13.87 -3.12
C LEU A 110 12.63 -14.69 -1.98
N VAL A 111 12.37 -14.10 -0.82
CA VAL A 111 11.83 -14.81 0.35
C VAL A 111 10.52 -15.53 0.03
N PRO A 112 9.52 -14.93 -0.65
CA PRO A 112 8.30 -15.66 -0.99
C PRO A 112 8.55 -16.87 -1.90
N ALA A 113 9.50 -16.79 -2.85
CA ALA A 113 9.87 -17.91 -3.70
C ALA A 113 10.55 -19.03 -2.90
N ALA A 114 11.44 -18.67 -1.99
CA ALA A 114 12.11 -19.65 -1.12
C ALA A 114 11.10 -20.39 -0.22
N VAL A 115 10.12 -19.66 0.34
CA VAL A 115 9.03 -20.26 1.13
C VAL A 115 8.16 -21.17 0.26
N LEU A 116 7.80 -20.73 -0.95
CA LEU A 116 7.03 -21.53 -1.92
C LEU A 116 7.69 -22.88 -2.19
N LEU A 117 8.97 -22.85 -2.55
CA LEU A 117 9.75 -24.05 -2.84
C LEU A 117 9.98 -24.90 -1.58
N GLY A 118 10.27 -24.27 -0.44
CA GLY A 118 10.43 -24.94 0.85
C GLY A 118 9.19 -25.72 1.27
N LEU A 119 8.02 -25.13 1.21
CA LEU A 119 6.75 -25.80 1.51
C LEU A 119 6.48 -26.95 0.53
N LYS A 120 6.80 -26.74 -0.75
CA LYS A 120 6.60 -27.76 -1.79
C LYS A 120 7.51 -28.96 -1.61
N THR A 121 8.80 -28.73 -1.32
CA THR A 121 9.80 -29.79 -1.08
C THR A 121 9.56 -30.51 0.25
N ALA A 122 9.03 -29.81 1.26
CA ALA A 122 8.59 -30.42 2.52
C ALA A 122 7.31 -31.27 2.38
N GLY A 123 6.76 -31.44 1.16
CA GLY A 123 5.58 -32.28 0.91
C GLY A 123 4.25 -31.63 1.28
N VAL A 124 4.23 -30.35 1.66
CA VAL A 124 2.98 -29.63 1.93
C VAL A 124 2.16 -29.52 0.65
N LYS A 125 0.95 -30.07 0.64
CA LYS A 125 0.06 -30.03 -0.53
C LYS A 125 -0.40 -28.60 -0.80
N GLY A 126 0.11 -27.99 -1.87
CA GLY A 126 -0.36 -26.72 -2.40
C GLY A 126 -1.57 -26.88 -3.33
N ARG A 127 -2.03 -25.78 -3.95
CA ARG A 127 -3.09 -25.77 -4.96
C ARG A 127 -2.77 -26.70 -6.14
N SER A 128 -1.55 -26.66 -6.63
CA SER A 128 -1.12 -27.29 -7.87
C SER A 128 -0.20 -28.48 -7.63
N SER A 129 -0.20 -29.45 -8.54
CA SER A 129 0.87 -30.46 -8.65
C SER A 129 2.21 -29.80 -9.00
N TRP A 130 3.33 -30.51 -8.88
CA TRP A 130 4.66 -29.98 -9.24
C TRP A 130 4.71 -29.47 -10.68
N GLY A 131 4.29 -30.29 -11.64
CA GLY A 131 4.34 -29.91 -13.06
C GLY A 131 3.50 -28.68 -13.38
N ARG A 132 2.27 -28.62 -12.84
CA ARG A 132 1.38 -27.47 -13.04
C ARG A 132 1.94 -26.19 -12.42
N MET A 133 2.46 -26.26 -11.18
CA MET A 133 3.07 -25.12 -10.51
C MET A 133 4.26 -24.59 -11.31
N LEU A 134 5.21 -25.47 -11.69
CA LEU A 134 6.40 -25.05 -12.45
C LEU A 134 6.04 -24.39 -13.79
N VAL A 135 5.04 -24.91 -14.49
CA VAL A 135 4.58 -24.30 -15.76
C VAL A 135 3.90 -22.95 -15.51
N SER A 136 3.05 -22.84 -14.47
CA SER A 136 2.45 -21.56 -14.09
C SER A 136 3.52 -20.51 -13.76
N ASP A 137 4.51 -20.90 -12.97
CA ASP A 137 5.58 -20.01 -12.51
C ASP A 137 6.53 -19.64 -13.67
N ALA A 138 6.81 -20.56 -14.58
CA ALA A 138 7.62 -20.29 -15.77
C ALA A 138 6.95 -19.27 -16.71
N PHE A 139 5.64 -19.42 -16.98
CA PHE A 139 4.90 -18.43 -17.76
C PHE A 139 4.86 -17.07 -17.07
N SER A 140 4.64 -17.07 -15.75
CA SER A 140 4.63 -15.84 -14.96
C SER A 140 5.97 -15.10 -15.06
N ALA A 141 7.09 -15.83 -14.88
CA ALA A 141 8.43 -15.28 -14.95
C ALA A 141 8.79 -14.79 -16.35
N ALA A 142 8.42 -15.55 -17.40
CA ALA A 142 8.67 -15.18 -18.79
C ALA A 142 7.91 -13.91 -19.18
N ILE A 143 6.63 -13.81 -18.82
CA ILE A 143 5.81 -12.62 -19.08
C ILE A 143 6.37 -11.41 -18.32
N MET A 144 6.61 -11.55 -17.02
CA MET A 144 7.16 -10.48 -16.20
C MET A 144 8.51 -9.99 -16.72
N GLY A 145 9.44 -10.93 -16.99
CA GLY A 145 10.77 -10.60 -17.50
C GLY A 145 10.74 -9.92 -18.87
N GLY A 146 9.88 -10.41 -19.78
CA GLY A 146 9.67 -9.82 -21.10
C GLY A 146 9.11 -8.40 -21.03
N VAL A 147 8.07 -8.16 -20.22
CA VAL A 147 7.44 -6.85 -20.04
C VAL A 147 8.41 -5.86 -19.37
N VAL A 148 9.04 -6.26 -18.27
CA VAL A 148 9.98 -5.39 -17.52
C VAL A 148 11.19 -5.04 -18.40
N LYS A 149 11.79 -6.02 -19.09
CA LYS A 149 12.94 -5.76 -19.97
C LYS A 149 12.54 -4.88 -21.17
N GLY A 150 11.40 -5.17 -21.79
CA GLY A 150 10.88 -4.37 -22.90
C GLY A 150 10.67 -2.90 -22.49
N LEU A 151 9.97 -2.66 -21.38
CA LEU A 151 9.72 -1.30 -20.89
C LEU A 151 11.00 -0.57 -20.51
N LYS A 152 11.98 -1.23 -19.88
CA LYS A 152 13.27 -0.61 -19.55
C LYS A 152 13.99 -0.08 -20.79
N HIS A 153 13.99 -0.84 -21.88
CA HIS A 153 14.63 -0.43 -23.12
C HIS A 153 13.86 0.63 -23.90
N THR A 154 12.54 0.69 -23.78
CA THR A 154 11.71 1.63 -24.54
C THR A 154 11.50 2.97 -23.83
N THR A 155 11.46 2.97 -22.49
CA THR A 155 11.15 4.19 -21.71
C THR A 155 12.39 5.04 -21.38
N ASN A 156 13.53 4.40 -21.24
CA ASN A 156 14.84 5.04 -21.03
C ASN A 156 14.86 6.07 -19.87
N VAL A 157 14.19 5.73 -18.75
CA VAL A 157 14.04 6.62 -17.58
C VAL A 157 15.29 6.56 -16.71
N MET A 158 15.87 7.72 -16.40
CA MET A 158 17.00 7.87 -15.48
C MET A 158 16.59 7.50 -14.06
N ARG A 159 17.49 6.80 -13.33
CA ARG A 159 17.29 6.50 -11.90
C ARG A 159 17.39 7.75 -11.04
N PRO A 160 16.74 7.76 -9.85
CA PRO A 160 16.86 8.88 -8.92
C PRO A 160 18.32 9.16 -8.46
N ASP A 161 19.17 8.12 -8.39
CA ASP A 161 20.59 8.24 -8.02
C ASP A 161 21.51 8.53 -9.20
N GLY A 162 20.98 8.66 -10.42
CA GLY A 162 21.75 8.95 -11.64
C GLY A 162 22.58 7.76 -12.16
N ALA A 163 22.42 6.55 -11.64
CA ALA A 163 23.31 5.42 -11.96
C ALA A 163 23.15 4.91 -13.40
N ASP A 164 21.92 4.82 -13.90
CA ASP A 164 21.62 4.36 -15.27
C ASP A 164 20.22 4.83 -15.73
N ASN A 165 19.92 4.63 -17.02
CA ASN A 165 18.66 5.01 -17.67
C ASN A 165 17.62 3.89 -17.68
N HIS A 166 17.74 2.86 -16.85
CA HIS A 166 16.83 1.72 -16.82
C HIS A 166 16.02 1.65 -15.52
N SER A 167 15.48 2.80 -15.09
CA SER A 167 14.70 2.86 -13.86
C SER A 167 13.34 2.20 -14.00
N PHE A 168 12.57 2.57 -15.02
CA PHE A 168 11.16 2.17 -15.17
C PHE A 168 10.99 0.87 -15.98
N PRO A 169 10.19 -0.08 -15.48
CA PRO A 169 9.69 -0.23 -14.12
C PRO A 169 10.70 -0.94 -13.19
N SER A 170 10.44 -0.98 -11.87
CA SER A 170 11.30 -1.66 -10.89
C SER A 170 11.25 -3.17 -11.04
N GLY A 171 12.37 -3.78 -11.46
CA GLY A 171 12.49 -5.23 -11.62
C GLY A 171 12.48 -5.99 -10.28
N HIS A 172 13.15 -5.46 -9.23
CA HIS A 172 13.13 -6.07 -7.90
C HIS A 172 11.70 -6.11 -7.32
N THR A 173 10.96 -5.02 -7.46
CA THR A 173 9.58 -4.97 -7.01
C THR A 173 8.69 -5.91 -7.82
N ALA A 174 8.86 -5.96 -9.14
CA ALA A 174 8.10 -6.89 -9.99
C ALA A 174 8.36 -8.35 -9.60
N THR A 175 9.62 -8.73 -9.34
CA THR A 175 9.98 -10.07 -8.86
C THR A 175 9.36 -10.37 -7.49
N ALA A 176 9.46 -9.44 -6.54
CA ALA A 176 8.92 -9.62 -5.21
C ALA A 176 7.40 -9.83 -5.21
N PHE A 177 6.65 -9.00 -5.94
CA PHE A 177 5.20 -9.13 -6.05
C PHE A 177 4.77 -10.35 -6.88
N MET A 178 5.52 -10.72 -7.91
CA MET A 178 5.30 -11.96 -8.66
C MET A 178 5.41 -13.18 -7.74
N THR A 179 6.52 -13.31 -7.00
CA THR A 179 6.76 -14.46 -6.13
C THR A 179 5.81 -14.49 -4.92
N ALA A 180 5.44 -13.33 -4.38
CA ALA A 180 4.42 -13.23 -3.35
C ALA A 180 3.04 -13.70 -3.85
N THR A 181 2.67 -13.33 -5.08
CA THR A 181 1.42 -13.77 -5.69
C THR A 181 1.43 -15.28 -5.96
N MET A 182 2.54 -15.85 -6.46
CA MET A 182 2.72 -17.30 -6.62
C MET A 182 2.52 -18.05 -5.30
N LEU A 183 3.22 -17.62 -4.24
CA LEU A 183 3.12 -18.23 -2.92
C LEU A 183 1.68 -18.17 -2.39
N THR A 184 1.03 -17.03 -2.54
CA THR A 184 -0.35 -16.85 -2.08
C THR A 184 -1.35 -17.69 -2.87
N LYS A 185 -1.16 -17.84 -4.19
CA LYS A 185 -1.99 -18.71 -5.03
C LYS A 185 -1.85 -20.18 -4.66
N GLU A 186 -0.64 -20.63 -4.37
CA GLU A 186 -0.38 -22.03 -4.05
C GLU A 186 -0.77 -22.41 -2.62
N TYR A 187 -0.53 -21.52 -1.64
CA TYR A 187 -0.66 -21.86 -0.23
C TYR A 187 -1.56 -20.92 0.59
N GLY A 188 -2.02 -19.80 0.04
CA GLY A 188 -2.86 -18.86 0.76
C GLY A 188 -4.19 -19.43 1.28
N HIS A 189 -4.64 -20.56 0.72
CA HIS A 189 -5.81 -21.29 1.23
C HIS A 189 -5.53 -22.04 2.55
N LYS A 190 -4.27 -22.27 2.90
CA LYS A 190 -3.88 -22.93 4.17
C LYS A 190 -3.93 -21.97 5.35
N SER A 191 -3.47 -20.72 5.14
CA SER A 191 -3.48 -19.70 6.17
C SER A 191 -3.43 -18.32 5.53
N PRO A 192 -4.22 -17.37 6.01
CA PRO A 192 -4.16 -15.97 5.56
C PRO A 192 -2.79 -15.32 5.83
N TRP A 193 -2.09 -15.77 6.87
CA TRP A 193 -0.76 -15.28 7.24
C TRP A 193 0.31 -15.51 6.15
N ILE A 194 0.14 -16.53 5.31
CA ILE A 194 1.04 -16.77 4.18
C ILE A 194 0.95 -15.61 3.18
N GLY A 195 -0.26 -15.19 2.84
CA GLY A 195 -0.47 -14.03 1.96
C GLY A 195 0.01 -12.72 2.59
N ILE A 196 -0.35 -12.49 3.87
CA ILE A 196 0.10 -11.31 4.63
C ILE A 196 1.62 -11.23 4.63
N GLY A 197 2.32 -12.28 5.05
CA GLY A 197 3.78 -12.30 5.10
C GLY A 197 4.43 -12.12 3.74
N ALA A 198 3.90 -12.77 2.69
CA ALA A 198 4.41 -12.67 1.33
C ALA A 198 4.32 -11.23 0.79
N TYR A 199 3.16 -10.60 0.89
CA TYR A 199 2.97 -9.23 0.40
C TYR A 199 3.63 -8.18 1.29
N THR A 200 3.79 -8.44 2.60
CA THR A 200 4.62 -7.59 3.46
C THR A 200 6.08 -7.59 3.01
N ALA A 201 6.67 -8.76 2.72
CA ALA A 201 8.02 -8.86 2.19
C ALA A 201 8.16 -8.16 0.82
N ALA A 202 7.16 -8.32 -0.07
CA ALA A 202 7.15 -7.65 -1.36
C ALA A 202 7.04 -6.12 -1.23
N SER A 203 6.18 -5.62 -0.35
CA SER A 203 6.03 -4.19 -0.06
C SER A 203 7.30 -3.61 0.57
N ALA A 204 7.91 -4.32 1.52
CA ALA A 204 9.20 -3.93 2.10
C ALA A 204 10.29 -3.81 1.02
N THR A 205 10.35 -4.76 0.06
CA THR A 205 11.25 -4.66 -1.09
C THR A 205 11.00 -3.37 -1.88
N GLY A 206 9.76 -3.07 -2.25
CA GLY A 206 9.41 -1.86 -2.99
C GLY A 206 9.79 -0.58 -2.24
N ILE A 207 9.43 -0.48 -0.97
CA ILE A 207 9.78 0.66 -0.10
C ILE A 207 11.30 0.85 -0.05
N MET A 208 12.05 -0.23 0.16
CA MET A 208 13.51 -0.16 0.22
C MET A 208 14.12 0.33 -1.10
N ARG A 209 13.51 0.03 -2.26
CA ARG A 209 13.97 0.57 -3.57
C ARG A 209 13.83 2.08 -3.64
N VAL A 210 12.73 2.65 -3.12
CA VAL A 210 12.53 4.11 -3.03
C VAL A 210 13.48 4.71 -2.01
N VAL A 211 13.52 4.16 -0.80
CA VAL A 211 14.37 4.67 0.31
C VAL A 211 15.87 4.56 -0.03
N ASN A 212 16.30 3.56 -0.78
CA ASN A 212 17.65 3.43 -1.31
C ASN A 212 17.96 4.37 -2.49
N ASN A 213 17.00 5.21 -2.93
CA ASN A 213 17.12 6.10 -4.09
C ASN A 213 17.44 5.37 -5.41
N LYS A 214 17.03 4.10 -5.54
CA LYS A 214 17.30 3.24 -6.72
C LYS A 214 16.19 3.27 -7.75
N HIS A 215 14.97 3.56 -7.33
CA HIS A 215 13.78 3.63 -8.18
C HIS A 215 12.84 4.74 -7.71
N TRP A 216 12.13 5.32 -8.65
CA TRP A 216 11.04 6.23 -8.41
C TRP A 216 9.84 5.48 -7.79
N LEU A 217 8.95 6.22 -7.11
CA LEU A 217 7.74 5.62 -6.57
C LEU A 217 6.85 5.03 -7.69
N SER A 218 6.76 5.74 -8.80
CA SER A 218 6.05 5.28 -10.00
C SER A 218 6.60 3.95 -10.56
N ASP A 219 7.95 3.78 -10.55
CA ASP A 219 8.61 2.54 -10.97
C ASP A 219 8.21 1.36 -10.10
N VAL A 220 8.14 1.60 -8.78
CA VAL A 220 7.81 0.59 -7.77
C VAL A 220 6.36 0.17 -7.90
N MET A 221 5.42 1.13 -7.97
CA MET A 221 3.99 0.83 -8.13
C MET A 221 3.71 0.07 -9.43
N THR A 222 4.28 0.53 -10.54
CA THR A 222 4.13 -0.15 -11.84
C THR A 222 4.76 -1.53 -11.82
N GLY A 223 5.95 -1.67 -11.21
CA GLY A 223 6.60 -2.97 -11.03
C GLY A 223 5.75 -3.96 -10.24
N ALA A 224 5.17 -3.53 -9.13
CA ALA A 224 4.26 -4.34 -8.32
C ALA A 224 3.05 -4.82 -9.14
N GLY A 225 2.42 -3.92 -9.88
CA GLY A 225 1.29 -4.24 -10.76
C GLY A 225 1.65 -5.25 -11.85
N ILE A 226 2.80 -5.08 -12.51
CA ILE A 226 3.30 -6.01 -13.52
C ILE A 226 3.56 -7.40 -12.91
N GLY A 227 4.19 -7.47 -11.73
CA GLY A 227 4.46 -8.74 -11.05
C GLY A 227 3.18 -9.52 -10.76
N ILE A 228 2.15 -8.86 -10.23
CA ILE A 228 0.84 -9.47 -9.95
C ILE A 228 0.16 -9.93 -11.25
N LEU A 229 0.03 -9.05 -12.26
CA LEU A 229 -0.64 -9.38 -13.51
C LEU A 229 0.04 -10.51 -14.27
N SER A 230 1.38 -10.54 -14.27
CA SER A 230 2.14 -11.60 -14.92
C SER A 230 1.87 -12.95 -14.26
N THR A 231 1.74 -12.99 -12.93
CA THR A 231 1.37 -14.21 -12.21
C THR A 231 -0.06 -14.63 -12.51
N GLU A 232 -1.01 -13.70 -12.47
CA GLU A 232 -2.39 -13.99 -12.81
C GLU A 232 -2.52 -14.59 -14.22
N LEU A 233 -1.83 -14.00 -15.20
CA LEU A 233 -1.84 -14.46 -16.58
C LEU A 233 -1.11 -15.81 -16.74
N GLY A 234 0.04 -16.03 -16.08
CA GLY A 234 0.75 -17.30 -16.10
C GLY A 234 -0.08 -18.45 -15.55
N TYR A 235 -0.76 -18.24 -14.44
CA TYR A 235 -1.70 -19.21 -13.87
C TYR A 235 -2.94 -19.41 -14.75
N PHE A 236 -3.43 -18.36 -15.40
CA PHE A 236 -4.52 -18.47 -16.35
C PHE A 236 -4.16 -19.35 -17.55
N ILE A 237 -2.97 -19.16 -18.12
CA ILE A 237 -2.45 -19.97 -19.25
C ILE A 237 -2.29 -21.44 -18.82
N ALA A 238 -1.70 -21.66 -17.64
CA ALA A 238 -1.57 -23.02 -17.11
C ALA A 238 -2.93 -23.69 -16.85
N ASP A 239 -3.91 -22.93 -16.35
CA ASP A 239 -5.28 -23.41 -16.17
C ASP A 239 -5.92 -23.81 -17.53
N ALA A 240 -5.65 -23.06 -18.59
CA ALA A 240 -6.13 -23.39 -19.95
C ALA A 240 -5.46 -24.66 -20.52
N ILE A 241 -4.15 -24.86 -20.26
CA ILE A 241 -3.38 -26.00 -20.73
C ILE A 241 -3.77 -27.28 -19.98
N PHE A 242 -3.74 -27.22 -18.66
CA PHE A 242 -3.93 -28.41 -17.81
C PHE A 242 -5.39 -28.70 -17.50
N LYS A 243 -6.31 -27.74 -17.72
CA LYS A 243 -7.72 -27.81 -17.30
C LYS A 243 -7.82 -28.22 -15.83
N ASP A 244 -8.49 -29.36 -15.53
CA ASP A 244 -8.66 -29.86 -14.17
C ASP A 244 -7.50 -30.77 -13.69
N LYS A 245 -6.55 -31.11 -14.58
CA LYS A 245 -5.45 -32.00 -14.22
C LYS A 245 -4.44 -31.29 -13.32
N GLY A 246 -4.01 -31.97 -12.25
CA GLY A 246 -2.98 -31.47 -11.36
C GLY A 246 -3.44 -30.37 -10.40
N ILE A 247 -4.73 -30.20 -10.20
CA ILE A 247 -5.31 -29.40 -9.12
C ILE A 247 -5.50 -30.30 -7.90
N ASN A 248 -4.80 -30.01 -6.81
CA ASN A 248 -4.92 -30.75 -5.54
C ASN A 248 -5.97 -30.13 -4.62
N ALA A 249 -6.14 -28.82 -4.69
CA ALA A 249 -7.17 -28.08 -3.97
C ALA A 249 -7.84 -27.14 -4.97
N LEU A 250 -9.12 -27.36 -5.24
CA LEU A 250 -9.91 -26.34 -5.91
C LEU A 250 -9.79 -25.07 -5.07
N PRO A 251 -9.60 -23.90 -5.69
CA PRO A 251 -9.84 -22.68 -4.96
C PRO A 251 -11.28 -22.83 -4.47
N THR A 252 -11.45 -23.03 -3.18
CA THR A 252 -12.75 -22.91 -2.55
C THR A 252 -13.27 -21.59 -3.10
N GLN A 253 -14.43 -21.60 -3.75
CA GLN A 253 -15.10 -20.36 -4.10
C GLN A 253 -15.27 -19.66 -2.75
N ARG A 254 -14.27 -18.81 -2.41
CA ARG A 254 -14.28 -18.17 -1.10
C ARG A 254 -15.53 -17.35 -1.06
N GLN A 255 -16.45 -17.84 -0.27
CA GLN A 255 -17.61 -17.09 0.10
C GLN A 255 -17.05 -15.95 0.95
N TYR A 256 -16.78 -14.81 0.32
CA TYR A 256 -16.39 -13.63 1.06
C TYR A 256 -17.57 -13.26 1.93
N ASP A 257 -17.43 -13.51 3.22
CA ASP A 257 -18.41 -13.06 4.19
C ASP A 257 -18.26 -11.53 4.35
N MET A 258 -19.37 -10.87 4.67
CA MET A 258 -19.32 -9.46 5.03
C MET A 258 -18.41 -9.35 6.26
N MET A 259 -17.46 -8.42 6.21
CA MET A 259 -16.50 -8.26 7.30
C MET A 259 -17.20 -7.79 8.56
N ASP A 260 -17.14 -8.58 9.60
CA ASP A 260 -17.68 -8.21 10.92
C ASP A 260 -16.86 -7.08 11.55
N LYS A 261 -15.56 -7.03 11.29
CA LYS A 261 -14.63 -6.01 11.79
C LYS A 261 -13.62 -5.67 10.71
N PRO A 262 -13.83 -4.59 9.92
CA PRO A 262 -12.92 -4.22 8.83
C PRO A 262 -11.66 -3.48 9.34
N SER A 263 -10.98 -4.07 10.34
CA SER A 263 -9.73 -3.54 10.87
C SER A 263 -8.60 -3.65 9.85
N PHE A 264 -7.74 -2.64 9.78
CA PHE A 264 -6.68 -2.60 8.78
C PHE A 264 -5.44 -1.85 9.26
N VAL A 265 -4.31 -2.16 8.63
CA VAL A 265 -3.10 -1.33 8.61
C VAL A 265 -2.69 -1.14 7.15
N SER A 266 -2.38 0.08 6.77
CA SER A 266 -2.04 0.42 5.39
C SER A 266 -0.87 1.39 5.29
N LEU A 267 -0.14 1.30 4.18
CA LEU A 267 0.79 2.34 3.78
C LEU A 267 -0.01 3.50 3.18
N TYR A 268 0.17 4.69 3.72
CA TYR A 268 -0.48 5.91 3.26
C TYR A 268 0.44 6.62 2.27
N VAL A 269 0.01 6.74 1.03
CA VAL A 269 0.73 7.46 -0.03
C VAL A 269 -0.26 8.30 -0.81
N GLY A 270 0.00 9.60 -0.88
CA GLY A 270 -0.91 10.54 -1.52
C GLY A 270 -0.23 11.77 -2.07
N VAL A 271 -0.95 12.47 -2.93
CA VAL A 271 -0.58 13.77 -3.49
C VAL A 271 -1.40 14.84 -2.77
N ASN A 272 -0.72 15.86 -2.28
CA ASN A 272 -1.31 16.99 -1.58
C ASN A 272 -1.61 18.10 -2.58
N ILE A 273 -2.81 18.62 -2.51
CA ILE A 273 -3.29 19.76 -3.31
C ILE A 273 -3.75 20.84 -2.32
N PRO A 274 -2.97 21.90 -2.12
CA PRO A 274 -3.41 23.04 -1.34
C PRO A 274 -4.61 23.71 -2.01
N LEU A 275 -5.65 23.99 -1.24
CA LEU A 275 -6.91 24.57 -1.75
C LEU A 275 -6.94 26.10 -1.69
N SER A 276 -6.03 26.71 -0.95
CA SER A 276 -5.93 28.16 -0.78
C SER A 276 -4.49 28.65 -0.97
N LYS A 277 -4.35 29.91 -1.26
CA LYS A 277 -3.08 30.63 -1.24
C LYS A 277 -2.83 31.09 0.21
N TYR A 278 -1.58 31.11 0.63
CA TYR A 278 -1.18 31.53 1.97
C TYR A 278 -0.05 32.52 1.84
N ASP A 279 -0.15 33.61 2.60
CA ASP A 279 0.90 34.59 2.71
C ASP A 279 1.84 34.18 3.84
N ILE A 280 3.11 34.00 3.54
CA ILE A 280 4.13 33.68 4.56
C ILE A 280 4.66 34.96 5.20
N ASP A 281 4.67 36.08 4.45
CA ASP A 281 5.07 37.39 4.93
C ASP A 281 4.33 38.50 4.16
N GLU A 282 4.13 39.68 4.76
CA GLU A 282 3.44 40.84 4.15
C GLU A 282 4.10 41.35 2.85
N SER A 283 5.34 40.95 2.56
CA SER A 283 6.14 41.43 1.44
C SER A 283 6.21 40.50 0.22
N ALA A 284 5.74 39.26 0.30
CA ALA A 284 5.84 38.27 -0.79
C ALA A 284 4.62 37.35 -0.88
N GLU A 285 3.96 37.35 -2.03
CA GLU A 285 2.89 36.42 -2.35
C GLU A 285 3.48 35.03 -2.62
N PHE A 286 3.33 34.11 -1.65
CA PHE A 286 3.74 32.73 -1.80
C PHE A 286 2.56 31.86 -2.22
N LYS A 287 2.75 31.11 -3.28
CA LYS A 287 1.81 30.13 -3.75
C LYS A 287 2.35 28.75 -3.41
N THR A 288 1.61 27.99 -2.60
CA THR A 288 1.97 26.58 -2.42
C THR A 288 1.48 25.78 -3.62
N SER A 289 2.35 24.95 -4.18
CA SER A 289 2.03 24.01 -5.26
C SER A 289 1.67 22.64 -4.67
N SER A 290 1.38 21.67 -5.56
CA SER A 290 1.21 20.28 -5.14
C SER A 290 2.42 19.75 -4.37
N GLY A 291 2.16 18.76 -3.53
CA GLY A 291 3.19 18.09 -2.76
C GLY A 291 2.87 16.61 -2.60
N SER A 292 3.65 15.91 -1.82
CA SER A 292 3.44 14.50 -1.56
C SER A 292 3.36 14.20 -0.07
N SER A 293 2.64 13.12 0.26
CA SER A 293 2.56 12.57 1.61
C SER A 293 2.85 11.08 1.59
N ALA A 294 3.62 10.63 2.56
CA ALA A 294 3.88 9.23 2.79
C ALA A 294 3.79 8.92 4.29
N GLY A 295 3.24 7.75 4.63
CA GLY A 295 3.08 7.39 6.02
C GLY A 295 2.40 6.04 6.24
N VAL A 296 1.82 5.90 7.43
CA VAL A 296 1.08 4.71 7.84
C VAL A 296 -0.27 5.13 8.40
N GLU A 297 -1.31 4.42 8.03
CA GLU A 297 -2.67 4.59 8.54
C GLU A 297 -3.22 3.25 8.99
N GLY A 298 -3.90 3.22 10.13
CA GLY A 298 -4.54 2.00 10.61
C GLY A 298 -5.74 2.29 11.50
N ALA A 299 -6.68 1.36 11.51
CA ALA A 299 -7.85 1.44 12.37
C ALA A 299 -8.28 0.06 12.86
N TYR A 300 -8.70 0.00 14.11
CA TYR A 300 -9.34 -1.13 14.73
C TYR A 300 -10.84 -0.89 14.82
N PHE A 301 -11.63 -1.80 14.27
CA PHE A 301 -13.09 -1.72 14.25
C PHE A 301 -13.69 -2.63 15.32
N PHE A 302 -14.59 -2.09 16.11
CA PHE A 302 -15.34 -2.82 17.14
C PHE A 302 -16.49 -3.63 16.54
N ASN A 303 -17.06 -3.11 15.45
CA ASN A 303 -18.15 -3.69 14.68
C ASN A 303 -17.99 -3.31 13.19
N PRO A 304 -18.84 -3.75 12.25
CA PRO A 304 -18.71 -3.42 10.82
C PRO A 304 -18.67 -1.92 10.47
N TYR A 305 -19.12 -1.06 11.39
CA TYR A 305 -19.42 0.36 11.09
C TYR A 305 -18.50 1.34 11.78
N ILE A 306 -18.05 1.05 13.01
CA ILE A 306 -17.36 2.03 13.88
C ILE A 306 -16.04 1.44 14.36
N GLY A 307 -14.98 2.24 14.21
CA GLY A 307 -13.64 1.93 14.68
C GLY A 307 -12.90 3.17 15.19
N ILE A 308 -11.76 2.93 15.78
CA ILE A 308 -10.80 3.94 16.23
C ILE A 308 -9.44 3.66 15.59
N GLY A 309 -8.74 4.71 15.24
CA GLY A 309 -7.45 4.52 14.59
C GLY A 309 -6.62 5.79 14.51
N GLY A 310 -5.59 5.76 13.69
CA GLY A 310 -4.73 6.90 13.50
C GLY A 310 -3.92 6.85 12.22
N ARG A 311 -3.31 7.99 11.93
CA ARG A 311 -2.43 8.19 10.79
C ARG A 311 -1.17 8.93 11.25
N PHE A 312 -0.02 8.40 10.87
CA PHE A 312 1.24 9.11 10.91
C PHE A 312 1.70 9.33 9.47
N ALA A 313 1.97 10.58 9.09
CA ALA A 313 2.44 10.90 7.75
C ALA A 313 3.50 11.99 7.79
N VAL A 314 4.44 11.90 6.86
CA VAL A 314 5.37 12.96 6.50
C VAL A 314 4.93 13.51 5.15
N SER A 315 5.02 14.81 4.99
CA SER A 315 4.61 15.49 3.76
C SER A 315 5.58 16.59 3.40
N ASN A 316 5.67 16.87 2.12
CA ASN A 316 6.30 18.07 1.61
C ASN A 316 5.31 18.85 0.74
N THR A 317 5.54 20.13 0.60
CA THR A 317 4.76 21.02 -0.26
C THR A 317 5.72 22.00 -0.90
N GLN A 318 5.66 22.13 -2.23
CA GLN A 318 6.54 23.08 -2.93
C GLN A 318 6.09 24.51 -2.69
N ILE A 319 7.07 25.40 -2.62
CA ILE A 319 6.90 26.83 -2.49
C ILE A 319 7.07 27.46 -3.88
N VAL A 320 6.12 28.28 -4.31
CA VAL A 320 6.20 29.07 -5.54
C VAL A 320 6.27 30.53 -5.15
N VAL A 321 7.42 31.17 -5.39
CA VAL A 321 7.63 32.59 -5.11
C VAL A 321 7.36 33.39 -6.38
N ASN A 322 6.52 34.43 -6.31
CA ASN A 322 6.21 35.38 -7.40
C ASN A 322 5.84 34.77 -8.76
N GLY A 323 5.30 33.53 -8.76
CA GLY A 323 4.84 32.87 -9.99
C GLY A 323 5.89 32.09 -10.76
N ASP A 324 7.15 32.15 -10.37
CA ASP A 324 8.23 31.31 -10.90
C ASP A 324 8.31 29.96 -10.16
N LYS A 325 8.77 28.91 -10.85
CA LYS A 325 8.96 27.61 -10.20
C LYS A 325 9.87 27.77 -9.01
N ALA A 326 9.38 27.29 -7.87
CA ALA A 326 10.10 27.35 -6.62
C ALA A 326 11.52 26.79 -6.71
N GLU A 327 12.37 27.38 -5.90
CA GLU A 327 13.67 26.84 -5.53
C GLU A 327 13.53 25.42 -4.94
N ASP A 328 14.64 24.70 -4.83
CA ASP A 328 14.72 23.31 -4.31
C ASP A 328 14.18 23.13 -2.87
N ASN A 329 13.71 24.18 -2.21
CA ASN A 329 13.18 24.16 -0.85
C ASN A 329 11.68 23.81 -0.82
N THR A 330 11.33 22.84 -0.01
CA THR A 330 9.95 22.40 0.26
C THR A 330 9.58 22.68 1.70
N PHE A 331 8.29 22.97 1.95
CA PHE A 331 7.75 22.96 3.31
C PHE A 331 7.47 21.52 3.73
N ASP A 332 8.25 21.05 4.68
CA ASP A 332 8.09 19.75 5.26
C ASP A 332 7.17 19.79 6.48
N ALA A 333 6.38 18.74 6.65
CA ALA A 333 5.54 18.56 7.82
C ALA A 333 5.48 17.10 8.25
N MET A 334 5.44 16.88 9.56
CA MET A 334 5.13 15.60 10.18
C MET A 334 3.79 15.68 10.90
N THR A 335 2.87 14.80 10.58
CA THR A 335 1.55 14.74 11.21
C THR A 335 1.35 13.43 11.97
N ALA A 336 0.80 13.51 13.18
CA ALA A 336 0.36 12.35 13.95
C ALA A 336 -1.06 12.61 14.44
N CYS A 337 -2.03 11.89 13.88
CA CYS A 337 -3.45 12.09 14.13
C CYS A 337 -4.12 10.79 14.56
N GLY A 338 -5.08 10.90 15.47
CA GLY A 338 -5.95 9.81 15.89
C GLY A 338 -7.41 10.22 15.88
N GLY A 339 -8.32 9.26 15.82
CA GLY A 339 -9.74 9.58 15.84
C GLY A 339 -10.66 8.43 15.44
N ALA A 340 -11.87 8.80 15.03
CA ALA A 340 -12.92 7.87 14.67
C ALA A 340 -12.86 7.49 13.19
N TYR A 341 -13.11 6.23 12.92
CA TYR A 341 -13.26 5.66 11.59
C TYR A 341 -14.66 5.07 11.45
N LEU A 342 -15.30 5.38 10.34
CA LEU A 342 -16.59 4.83 9.96
C LEU A 342 -16.42 3.96 8.72
N SER A 343 -17.16 2.87 8.64
CA SER A 343 -17.17 1.96 7.50
C SER A 343 -18.59 1.54 7.18
N TYR A 344 -18.87 1.37 5.90
CA TYR A 344 -20.13 0.82 5.42
C TYR A 344 -19.85 -0.22 4.32
N PRO A 345 -20.20 -1.49 4.53
CA PRO A 345 -20.02 -2.53 3.52
C PRO A 345 -21.06 -2.37 2.40
N LEU A 346 -20.62 -1.97 1.21
CA LEU A 346 -21.45 -1.92 -0.01
C LEU A 346 -21.72 -3.32 -0.57
N SER A 347 -20.71 -4.17 -0.50
CA SER A 347 -20.74 -5.55 -0.98
C SER A 347 -19.77 -6.40 -0.16
N ARG A 348 -19.69 -7.68 -0.45
CA ARG A 348 -18.73 -8.58 0.21
C ARG A 348 -17.27 -8.17 -0.01
N ARG A 349 -16.98 -7.39 -1.05
CA ARG A 349 -15.62 -6.97 -1.43
C ARG A 349 -15.40 -5.47 -1.36
N TRP A 350 -16.45 -4.65 -1.35
CA TRP A 350 -16.34 -3.21 -1.35
C TRP A 350 -16.85 -2.59 -0.06
N LEU A 351 -16.01 -1.77 0.54
CA LEU A 351 -16.31 -0.98 1.73
C LEU A 351 -16.16 0.51 1.39
N ILE A 352 -17.10 1.33 1.79
CA ILE A 352 -16.93 2.77 1.85
C ILE A 352 -16.57 3.14 3.27
N GLY A 353 -15.62 4.03 3.45
CA GLY A 353 -15.20 4.52 4.76
C GLY A 353 -15.18 6.03 4.81
N SER A 354 -15.32 6.53 6.02
CA SER A 354 -15.08 7.93 6.38
C SER A 354 -14.24 7.99 7.65
N LYS A 355 -13.62 9.12 7.90
CA LYS A 355 -12.82 9.33 9.11
C LYS A 355 -12.88 10.77 9.58
N LEU A 356 -12.73 10.95 10.90
CA LEU A 356 -12.52 12.23 11.55
C LEU A 356 -11.34 12.09 12.50
N LEU A 357 -10.30 12.86 12.24
CA LEU A 357 -9.03 12.80 12.93
C LEU A 357 -8.68 14.13 13.55
N SER A 358 -8.01 14.10 14.69
CA SER A 358 -7.39 15.25 15.35
C SER A 358 -6.01 14.84 15.83
N GLY A 359 -5.05 15.75 15.82
CA GLY A 359 -3.70 15.43 16.24
C GLY A 359 -2.77 16.61 16.18
N PHE A 360 -1.49 16.31 16.03
CA PHE A 360 -0.44 17.31 16.03
C PHE A 360 0.32 17.29 14.71
N ILE A 361 0.71 18.48 14.31
CA ILE A 361 1.62 18.72 13.20
C ILE A 361 2.89 19.39 13.71
N HIS A 362 4.01 18.93 13.17
CA HIS A 362 5.34 19.46 13.43
C HIS A 362 5.92 19.95 12.10
N TYR A 363 6.28 21.23 12.02
CA TYR A 363 7.05 21.80 10.92
C TYR A 363 8.52 21.89 11.34
N PRO A 364 9.43 21.16 10.65
CA PRO A 364 10.87 21.29 10.89
C PRO A 364 11.37 22.71 10.57
N HIS A 365 12.56 23.02 11.08
CA HIS A 365 13.24 24.26 10.77
C HIS A 365 13.54 24.35 9.25
N LEU A 366 13.22 25.48 8.64
CA LEU A 366 13.48 25.79 7.24
C LEU A 366 14.20 27.11 7.12
N THR A 367 15.29 27.15 6.33
CA THR A 367 15.98 28.38 5.96
C THR A 367 15.65 28.71 4.51
N LEU A 368 14.93 29.78 4.27
CA LEU A 368 14.56 30.27 2.93
C LEU A 368 15.39 31.52 2.63
N SER A 369 16.33 31.42 1.67
CA SER A 369 17.15 32.50 1.14
C SER A 369 17.77 33.45 2.20
N GLU A 370 17.02 34.27 2.90
CA GLU A 370 17.45 35.19 3.98
C GLU A 370 16.56 35.13 5.22
N HIS A 371 15.48 34.32 5.20
CA HIS A 371 14.53 34.23 6.30
C HIS A 371 14.60 32.88 7.00
N ASP A 372 14.81 32.93 8.30
CA ASP A 372 14.92 31.77 9.17
C ASP A 372 13.54 31.47 9.78
N ILE A 373 12.85 30.44 9.24
CA ILE A 373 11.55 30.01 9.72
C ILE A 373 11.72 29.01 10.83
N SER A 374 11.35 29.41 12.04
CA SER A 374 11.52 28.60 13.26
C SER A 374 10.64 27.36 13.27
N VAL A 375 11.10 26.32 13.96
CA VAL A 375 10.32 25.11 14.27
C VAL A 375 8.98 25.46 14.87
N ARG A 376 7.89 24.92 14.34
CA ARG A 376 6.54 25.13 14.84
C ARG A 376 5.81 23.82 15.07
N ASN A 377 5.05 23.77 16.14
CA ASN A 377 4.09 22.71 16.43
C ASN A 377 2.68 23.30 16.46
N GLY A 378 1.70 22.53 16.04
CA GLY A 378 0.31 22.94 16.06
C GLY A 378 -0.66 21.77 16.17
N VAL A 379 -1.91 22.09 16.37
CA VAL A 379 -3.01 21.11 16.29
C VAL A 379 -3.50 21.05 14.85
N CYS A 380 -3.77 19.85 14.36
CA CYS A 380 -4.35 19.65 13.03
C CYS A 380 -5.61 18.78 13.11
N PHE A 381 -6.46 18.93 12.10
CA PHE A 381 -7.70 18.17 11.95
C PHE A 381 -7.70 17.52 10.56
N GLY A 382 -8.27 16.32 10.49
CA GLY A 382 -8.41 15.59 9.23
C GLY A 382 -9.79 14.98 9.12
N SER A 383 -10.34 14.99 7.92
CA SER A 383 -11.52 14.21 7.56
C SER A 383 -11.25 13.54 6.22
N GLY A 384 -11.98 12.49 5.88
CA GLY A 384 -11.76 11.86 4.60
C GLY A 384 -12.78 10.81 4.24
N LEU A 385 -12.81 10.50 2.96
CA LEU A 385 -13.59 9.42 2.37
C LEU A 385 -12.66 8.39 1.78
N SER A 386 -13.08 7.14 1.81
CA SER A 386 -12.32 6.04 1.20
C SER A 386 -13.22 4.97 0.60
N ALA A 387 -12.73 4.34 -0.45
CA ALA A 387 -13.30 3.14 -1.03
C ALA A 387 -12.25 2.03 -0.94
N THR A 388 -12.56 0.97 -0.22
CA THR A 388 -11.66 -0.16 -0.03
C THR A 388 -12.17 -1.37 -0.82
N PHE A 389 -11.33 -1.90 -1.68
CA PHE A 389 -11.56 -3.15 -2.39
C PHE A 389 -10.79 -4.29 -1.70
N LYS A 390 -11.53 -5.26 -1.19
CA LYS A 390 -10.99 -6.49 -0.61
C LYS A 390 -10.64 -7.47 -1.73
N ALA A 391 -9.37 -7.55 -2.06
CA ALA A 391 -8.88 -8.48 -3.08
C ALA A 391 -8.71 -9.89 -2.54
N HIS A 392 -8.35 -9.99 -1.28
CA HIS A 392 -8.19 -11.21 -0.49
C HIS A 392 -8.73 -10.97 0.92
N ASP A 393 -8.93 -12.04 1.71
CA ASP A 393 -9.36 -11.87 3.10
C ASP A 393 -8.37 -11.05 3.92
N SER A 394 -7.09 -11.17 3.61
CA SER A 394 -5.99 -10.57 4.34
C SER A 394 -5.46 -9.26 3.78
N TYR A 395 -5.84 -8.87 2.56
CA TYR A 395 -5.35 -7.64 1.96
C TYR A 395 -6.28 -7.07 0.91
N GLY A 396 -6.17 -5.76 0.71
CA GLY A 396 -6.95 -5.02 -0.26
C GLY A 396 -6.29 -3.73 -0.69
N MET A 397 -6.95 -3.04 -1.59
CA MET A 397 -6.58 -1.69 -2.02
C MET A 397 -7.59 -0.69 -1.51
N ARG A 398 -7.10 0.42 -0.99
CA ARG A 398 -7.89 1.53 -0.49
C ARG A 398 -7.56 2.78 -1.28
N PHE A 399 -8.56 3.36 -1.88
CA PHE A 399 -8.53 4.67 -2.51
C PHE A 399 -9.08 5.67 -1.51
N PHE A 400 -8.41 6.81 -1.35
CA PHE A 400 -8.86 7.80 -0.39
C PHE A 400 -8.74 9.22 -0.91
N VAL A 401 -9.58 10.08 -0.36
CA VAL A 401 -9.50 11.53 -0.50
C VAL A 401 -9.69 12.12 0.89
N ASP A 402 -8.65 12.77 1.39
CA ASP A 402 -8.58 13.34 2.72
C ASP A 402 -8.53 14.87 2.64
N TYR A 403 -9.31 15.52 3.46
CA TYR A 403 -9.23 16.95 3.70
C TYR A 403 -8.53 17.19 5.05
N ASN A 404 -7.44 17.93 5.00
CA ASN A 404 -6.61 18.24 6.15
C ASN A 404 -6.64 19.74 6.41
N LEU A 405 -6.99 20.11 7.64
CA LEU A 405 -6.94 21.47 8.16
C LEU A 405 -5.77 21.56 9.12
N GLN A 406 -4.80 22.38 8.80
CA GLN A 406 -3.56 22.51 9.56
C GLN A 406 -3.15 23.97 9.71
N PRO A 407 -2.48 24.37 10.82
CA PRO A 407 -2.04 25.74 10.99
C PRO A 407 -0.99 26.12 9.95
N SER A 408 -0.99 27.38 9.53
CA SER A 408 0.03 27.93 8.64
C SER A 408 1.44 27.83 9.25
N HIS A 409 2.47 27.80 8.41
CA HIS A 409 3.88 27.84 8.84
C HIS A 409 4.22 29.15 9.56
N ASN A 410 3.58 30.25 9.17
CA ASN A 410 3.76 31.54 9.83
C ASN A 410 2.99 31.56 11.17
N LYS A 411 3.72 31.75 12.28
CA LYS A 411 3.16 31.74 13.62
C LYS A 411 2.22 32.94 13.86
N ASP A 412 2.48 34.04 13.20
CA ASP A 412 1.81 35.33 13.44
C ASP A 412 0.59 35.54 12.54
N SER A 413 0.44 34.80 11.44
CA SER A 413 -0.71 34.96 10.52
C SER A 413 -2.04 34.48 11.09
N GLY A 414 -2.05 33.56 12.05
CA GLY A 414 -3.30 32.93 12.55
C GLY A 414 -4.09 32.13 11.51
N GLU A 415 -3.59 32.00 10.29
CA GLU A 415 -4.26 31.34 9.18
C GLU A 415 -4.22 29.81 9.29
N TRP A 416 -5.22 29.17 8.67
CA TRP A 416 -5.34 27.74 8.55
C TRP A 416 -5.18 27.30 7.10
N MET A 417 -4.29 26.34 6.87
CA MET A 417 -4.07 25.76 5.57
C MET A 417 -5.07 24.63 5.31
N ASN A 418 -5.69 24.68 4.13
CA ASN A 418 -6.63 23.69 3.63
C ASN A 418 -5.93 22.82 2.58
N VAL A 419 -5.74 21.55 2.87
CA VAL A 419 -5.01 20.63 1.99
C VAL A 419 -5.89 19.42 1.66
N LEU A 420 -6.11 19.19 0.38
CA LEU A 420 -6.74 17.97 -0.12
C LEU A 420 -5.64 16.95 -0.45
N THR A 421 -5.73 15.75 0.10
CA THR A 421 -4.78 14.67 -0.18
C THR A 421 -5.52 13.51 -0.86
N GLY A 422 -5.20 13.25 -2.11
CA GLY A 422 -5.73 12.09 -2.83
C GLY A 422 -4.69 10.99 -2.95
N GLY A 423 -5.08 9.74 -2.76
CA GLY A 423 -4.11 8.66 -2.81
C GLY A 423 -4.67 7.25 -2.87
N ILE A 424 -3.72 6.32 -2.89
CA ILE A 424 -3.98 4.89 -2.90
C ILE A 424 -3.14 4.26 -1.81
N SER A 425 -3.71 3.31 -1.07
CA SER A 425 -2.98 2.55 -0.09
C SER A 425 -3.19 1.05 -0.25
N PHE A 426 -2.15 0.29 -0.01
CA PHE A 426 -2.23 -1.16 0.14
C PHE A 426 -2.55 -1.45 1.61
N ALA A 427 -3.70 -2.06 1.84
CA ALA A 427 -4.20 -2.34 3.18
C ALA A 427 -4.07 -3.83 3.49
N VAL A 428 -3.47 -4.15 4.63
CA VAL A 428 -3.52 -5.45 5.27
C VAL A 428 -4.73 -5.47 6.20
N MET A 429 -5.65 -6.41 5.97
CA MET A 429 -6.85 -6.58 6.77
C MET A 429 -6.54 -7.45 8.00
N LEU A 430 -6.91 -6.95 9.16
CA LEU A 430 -6.77 -7.64 10.44
C LEU A 430 -8.10 -8.28 10.80
N HIS A 431 -8.09 -9.55 11.17
CA HIS A 431 -9.27 -10.34 11.56
C HIS A 431 -9.36 -10.47 13.06
#